data_d6ba21f2b813dc9553773c54cb4e9a2d
#
_entry.id   d6ba21f2b813dc9553773c54cb4e9a2d
#
_cell.length_a   1.000
_cell.length_b   1.000
_cell.length_c   1.000
_cell.angle_alpha   90.00
_cell.angle_beta   90.00
_cell.angle_gamma   90.00
#
_symmetry.space_group_name_H-M   'P 1'
#
loop_
_entity.id
_entity.type
_entity.pdbx_description
1 polymer ?
#
loop_
_entity_poly.entity_id
_entity_poly.type
_entity_poly.pdbx_seq_one_letter_code
_entity_poly.pdbx_strand_id
1 'polypeptide(L)'
;MNIKYNKALWLIIILAIVMMIPFLGLIDFNTKGEPREAVVAYTMLEHGNWILPINNGGDIPYKPPFFHWCIAFFSLFIGHVNEYTSRLPSAVSLVLMTIGGFVFYAKRKNAPTSLIAAILTLTAFEVHRAGMNCRVDMVNTAFMVGAMYLLYRWWEKGKHQLPWLAILCMSGATLTKGPVGIILPCFVMGVFMLTQRENFWGIVWRMALTALLSLIIPFCWYYAAYLQAGDEFLRLVKEENIDRFTGKMVYESHENPAWYNLLTLITGWLPYTLLLLFSLFILPWKKFSKTRFLENAKKATPLQVFTWLAFLLVLFFYCIPKSKRSVYLLPCYPFMAYLIAEYIVWMMKEKMGALKVYAGVIASITLILNIALLVVKKGWVPESIFHGKHAIDNIAMLHALENNDLLIPCSIFMVITLEGVYLIFRALKKKNPGNIVSYTLATIVGLFLMLDSSLQPPVLNTKTDKHLAPVIEKKFDTSKLYSYMSVDMLHFFSLNFYLGDKIQQFDKVLPQDGVLMIPEEDMPDFLEKFGKDYTFQKVWEVRKTVEWHNKVGFYRFVKTSANIALNK
;
A
#
# COMPACT_ATOMS: atom_id res chain seq x y z
N MET A 1 -7.75 -25.63 -17.88
CA MET A 1 -7.66 -24.33 -18.59
C MET A 1 -6.71 -24.50 -19.77
N ASN A 2 -7.21 -24.32 -20.98
CA ASN A 2 -6.39 -24.38 -22.20
C ASN A 2 -6.47 -23.01 -22.87
N ILE A 3 -5.66 -22.03 -22.39
CA ILE A 3 -5.65 -20.67 -22.90
C ILE A 3 -4.31 -20.38 -23.57
N LYS A 4 -4.35 -19.83 -24.81
CA LYS A 4 -3.15 -19.43 -25.55
C LYS A 4 -2.51 -18.19 -24.90
N TYR A 5 -1.17 -18.05 -25.01
CA TYR A 5 -0.40 -16.98 -24.41
C TYR A 5 -0.97 -15.57 -24.68
N ASN A 6 -1.22 -15.24 -25.94
CA ASN A 6 -1.72 -13.90 -26.29
C ASN A 6 -3.12 -13.61 -25.71
N LYS A 7 -4.02 -14.60 -25.69
CA LYS A 7 -5.34 -14.44 -25.06
C LYS A 7 -5.22 -14.22 -23.54
N ALA A 8 -4.33 -14.97 -22.88
CA ALA A 8 -4.08 -14.81 -21.45
C ALA A 8 -3.42 -13.47 -21.13
N LEU A 9 -2.48 -13.01 -21.98
CA LEU A 9 -1.86 -11.70 -21.83
C LEU A 9 -2.87 -10.57 -21.92
N TRP A 10 -3.71 -10.55 -22.96
CA TRP A 10 -4.74 -9.51 -23.08
C TRP A 10 -5.75 -9.57 -21.95
N LEU A 11 -6.15 -10.77 -21.53
CA LEU A 11 -7.06 -10.94 -20.40
C LEU A 11 -6.49 -10.32 -19.12
N ILE A 12 -5.21 -10.58 -18.79
CA ILE A 12 -4.63 -10.03 -17.56
C ILE A 12 -4.37 -8.52 -17.66
N ILE A 13 -4.03 -7.99 -18.84
CA ILE A 13 -3.91 -6.54 -19.06
C ILE A 13 -5.24 -5.84 -18.80
N ILE A 14 -6.32 -6.29 -19.45
CA ILE A 14 -7.66 -5.70 -19.29
C ILE A 14 -8.10 -5.83 -17.83
N LEU A 15 -7.96 -7.02 -17.25
CA LEU A 15 -8.37 -7.28 -15.88
C LEU A 15 -7.63 -6.38 -14.88
N ALA A 16 -6.32 -6.26 -15.01
CA ALA A 16 -5.51 -5.42 -14.12
C ALA A 16 -5.89 -3.94 -14.22
N ILE A 17 -6.13 -3.43 -15.43
CA ILE A 17 -6.57 -2.06 -15.65
C ILE A 17 -7.96 -1.83 -15.04
N VAL A 18 -8.92 -2.71 -15.31
CA VAL A 18 -10.30 -2.58 -14.82
C VAL A 18 -10.37 -2.68 -13.29
N MET A 19 -9.53 -3.49 -12.67
CA MET A 19 -9.51 -3.62 -11.22
C MET A 19 -8.82 -2.44 -10.52
N MET A 20 -7.77 -1.85 -11.12
CA MET A 20 -6.91 -0.90 -10.41
C MET A 20 -7.21 0.56 -10.72
N ILE A 21 -7.68 0.90 -11.93
CA ILE A 21 -7.71 2.30 -12.37
C ILE A 21 -9.04 3.03 -12.11
N PRO A 22 -10.23 2.46 -12.39
CA PRO A 22 -11.46 3.25 -12.44
C PRO A 22 -11.93 3.84 -11.09
N PHE A 23 -11.61 3.18 -9.97
CA PHE A 23 -12.22 3.47 -8.67
C PHE A 23 -11.32 4.26 -7.71
N LEU A 24 -10.10 4.66 -8.13
CA LEU A 24 -9.10 5.31 -7.28
C LEU A 24 -9.58 6.62 -6.62
N GLY A 25 -10.43 7.37 -7.28
CA GLY A 25 -10.93 8.66 -6.82
C GLY A 25 -12.25 8.61 -6.03
N LEU A 26 -12.85 7.42 -5.84
CA LEU A 26 -14.14 7.31 -5.15
C LEU A 26 -14.03 7.45 -3.63
N ILE A 27 -12.86 7.20 -3.07
CA ILE A 27 -12.60 7.26 -1.64
C ILE A 27 -11.74 8.49 -1.36
N ASP A 28 -12.24 9.38 -0.51
CA ASP A 28 -11.46 10.52 0.00
C ASP A 28 -10.31 10.05 0.89
N PHE A 29 -9.34 10.91 1.16
CA PHE A 29 -8.29 10.58 2.13
C PHE A 29 -8.90 10.41 3.53
N ASN A 30 -8.77 9.20 4.05
CA ASN A 30 -9.33 8.77 5.34
C ASN A 30 -8.27 8.19 6.29
N THR A 31 -7.00 8.30 5.91
CA THR A 31 -5.83 7.87 6.70
C THR A 31 -4.74 8.94 6.62
N LYS A 32 -4.04 9.21 7.72
CA LYS A 32 -2.95 10.21 7.77
C LYS A 32 -1.80 9.97 6.78
N GLY A 33 -1.66 8.76 6.26
CA GLY A 33 -0.50 8.42 5.43
C GLY A 33 -0.63 8.77 3.96
N GLU A 34 -1.84 8.89 3.41
CA GLU A 34 -2.07 9.25 2.01
C GLU A 34 -1.90 10.75 1.77
N PRO A 35 -2.61 11.64 2.50
CA PRO A 35 -2.48 13.08 2.30
C PRO A 35 -1.06 13.58 2.61
N ARG A 36 -0.33 12.94 3.52
CA ARG A 36 1.07 13.26 3.79
C ARG A 36 1.98 13.08 2.55
N GLU A 37 1.75 12.08 1.73
CA GLU A 37 2.49 11.90 0.48
C GLU A 37 1.92 12.85 -0.63
N ALA A 38 0.62 13.08 -0.65
CA ALA A 38 -0.04 13.92 -1.64
C ALA A 38 0.35 15.40 -1.51
N VAL A 39 0.46 15.93 -0.29
CA VAL A 39 0.85 17.32 -0.04
C VAL A 39 2.24 17.63 -0.54
N VAL A 40 3.18 16.68 -0.47
CA VAL A 40 4.54 16.86 -1.03
C VAL A 40 4.49 17.08 -2.54
N ALA A 41 3.67 16.31 -3.27
CA ALA A 41 3.51 16.51 -4.71
C ALA A 41 2.74 17.82 -5.03
N TYR A 42 1.77 18.20 -4.19
CA TYR A 42 1.06 19.47 -4.29
C TYR A 42 2.05 20.65 -4.20
N THR A 43 2.90 20.69 -3.18
CA THR A 43 3.88 21.76 -2.99
C THR A 43 4.98 21.75 -4.05
N MET A 44 5.34 20.59 -4.61
CA MET A 44 6.22 20.51 -5.78
C MET A 44 5.67 21.30 -6.96
N LEU A 45 4.38 21.17 -7.25
CA LEU A 45 3.72 21.85 -8.36
C LEU A 45 3.48 23.33 -8.05
N GLU A 46 3.05 23.67 -6.84
CA GLU A 46 2.72 25.04 -6.42
C GLU A 46 3.96 25.93 -6.36
N HIS A 47 5.06 25.41 -5.79
CA HIS A 47 6.29 26.20 -5.56
C HIS A 47 7.40 25.90 -6.58
N GLY A 48 7.22 24.94 -7.49
CA GLY A 48 8.22 24.60 -8.51
C GLY A 48 9.48 23.92 -7.97
N ASN A 49 9.55 23.54 -6.68
CA ASN A 49 10.69 22.82 -6.10
C ASN A 49 10.50 21.31 -6.21
N TRP A 50 11.12 20.69 -7.22
CA TRP A 50 11.03 19.25 -7.48
C TRP A 50 12.09 18.41 -6.74
N ILE A 51 13.02 19.06 -6.06
CA ILE A 51 14.10 18.38 -5.33
C ILE A 51 13.69 18.15 -3.88
N LEU A 52 13.39 19.23 -3.16
CA LEU A 52 13.08 19.18 -1.72
C LEU A 52 12.01 20.24 -1.38
N PRO A 53 10.73 20.00 -1.73
CA PRO A 53 9.66 20.95 -1.45
C PRO A 53 9.41 21.05 0.05
N ILE A 54 9.16 22.25 0.55
CA ILE A 54 8.75 22.50 1.94
C ILE A 54 7.23 22.35 2.00
N ASN A 55 6.73 21.67 3.02
CA ASN A 55 5.29 21.39 3.23
C ASN A 55 4.93 21.40 4.72
N ASN A 56 3.65 21.29 5.03
CA ASN A 56 3.12 21.25 6.40
C ASN A 56 3.69 22.37 7.31
N GLY A 57 3.83 23.59 6.78
CA GLY A 57 4.30 24.75 7.55
C GLY A 57 5.77 24.71 7.92
N GLY A 58 6.62 24.06 7.12
CA GLY A 58 8.06 24.09 7.28
C GLY A 58 8.77 22.74 7.34
N ASP A 59 8.06 21.65 7.02
CA ASP A 59 8.69 20.32 7.00
C ASP A 59 9.39 20.01 5.68
N ILE A 60 10.50 19.30 5.78
CA ILE A 60 11.24 18.75 4.66
C ILE A 60 10.82 17.29 4.45
N PRO A 61 10.50 16.84 3.21
CA PRO A 61 10.20 15.44 2.95
C PRO A 61 11.42 14.56 3.25
N TYR A 62 11.24 13.58 4.09
CA TYR A 62 12.31 12.65 4.47
C TYR A 62 12.44 11.44 3.54
N LYS A 63 11.47 11.24 2.62
CA LYS A 63 11.53 10.18 1.61
C LYS A 63 12.06 10.69 0.29
N PRO A 64 12.79 9.82 -0.46
CA PRO A 64 13.20 10.15 -1.82
C PRO A 64 12.00 10.44 -2.74
N PRO A 65 12.18 11.24 -3.83
CA PRO A 65 11.08 11.95 -4.49
C PRO A 65 10.34 11.17 -5.56
N PHE A 66 10.80 10.00 -6.00
CA PHE A 66 10.29 9.34 -7.20
C PHE A 66 8.77 9.13 -7.18
N PHE A 67 8.24 8.72 -6.03
CA PHE A 67 6.79 8.54 -5.88
C PHE A 67 6.03 9.88 -6.03
N HIS A 68 6.54 10.94 -5.42
CA HIS A 68 5.96 12.29 -5.50
C HIS A 68 6.09 12.88 -6.91
N TRP A 69 7.20 12.63 -7.61
CA TRP A 69 7.33 12.97 -9.03
C TRP A 69 6.28 12.28 -9.89
N CYS A 70 5.97 11.02 -9.62
CA CYS A 70 4.91 10.32 -10.34
C CYS A 70 3.53 10.93 -10.05
N ILE A 71 3.23 11.28 -8.80
CA ILE A 71 1.96 11.97 -8.46
C ILE A 71 1.89 13.31 -9.20
N ALA A 72 2.92 14.13 -9.10
CA ALA A 72 2.99 15.43 -9.76
C ALA A 72 2.83 15.27 -11.28
N PHE A 73 3.53 14.31 -11.90
CA PHE A 73 3.41 14.00 -13.33
C PHE A 73 1.97 13.68 -13.75
N PHE A 74 1.29 12.77 -13.06
CA PHE A 74 -0.10 12.46 -13.37
C PHE A 74 -1.04 13.64 -13.11
N SER A 75 -0.75 14.44 -12.09
CA SER A 75 -1.55 15.62 -11.75
C SER A 75 -1.46 16.73 -12.78
N LEU A 76 -0.34 16.86 -13.51
CA LEU A 76 -0.20 17.81 -14.63
C LEU A 76 -1.22 17.56 -15.76
N PHE A 77 -1.64 16.30 -16.00
CA PHE A 77 -2.65 15.97 -17.01
C PHE A 77 -4.08 16.28 -16.56
N ILE A 78 -4.35 16.27 -15.26
CA ILE A 78 -5.68 16.53 -14.69
C ILE A 78 -5.81 17.97 -14.21
N GLY A 79 -4.69 18.68 -14.04
CA GLY A 79 -4.62 20.08 -13.64
C GLY A 79 -4.45 20.32 -12.14
N HIS A 80 -4.65 19.30 -11.30
CA HIS A 80 -4.48 19.41 -9.84
C HIS A 80 -4.18 18.06 -9.18
N VAL A 81 -3.58 18.11 -7.99
CA VAL A 81 -3.39 16.92 -7.14
C VAL A 81 -4.69 16.60 -6.43
N ASN A 82 -5.15 15.36 -6.55
CA ASN A 82 -6.33 14.83 -5.88
C ASN A 82 -6.14 13.36 -5.49
N GLU A 83 -7.15 12.73 -4.91
CA GLU A 83 -7.12 11.34 -4.46
C GLU A 83 -6.80 10.37 -5.61
N TYR A 84 -7.40 10.62 -6.79
CA TYR A 84 -7.18 9.80 -7.99
C TYR A 84 -5.73 9.87 -8.47
N THR A 85 -5.20 11.09 -8.72
CA THR A 85 -3.83 11.29 -9.21
C THR A 85 -2.78 10.81 -8.21
N SER A 86 -3.07 10.95 -6.92
CA SER A 86 -2.18 10.54 -5.84
C SER A 86 -2.05 9.02 -5.72
N ARG A 87 -3.10 8.25 -6.02
CA ARG A 87 -3.10 6.78 -5.99
C ARG A 87 -2.64 6.14 -7.30
N LEU A 88 -2.72 6.88 -8.40
CA LEU A 88 -2.41 6.37 -9.74
C LEU A 88 -1.00 5.75 -9.87
N PRO A 89 0.08 6.30 -9.27
CA PRO A 89 1.39 5.67 -9.30
C PRO A 89 1.41 4.26 -8.70
N SER A 90 0.72 4.03 -7.59
CA SER A 90 0.60 2.71 -6.95
C SER A 90 -0.17 1.74 -7.83
N ALA A 91 -1.30 2.16 -8.38
CA ALA A 91 -2.15 1.34 -9.26
C ALA A 91 -1.41 0.92 -10.54
N VAL A 92 -0.77 1.87 -11.22
CA VAL A 92 0.03 1.60 -12.43
C VAL A 92 1.18 0.64 -12.12
N SER A 93 1.85 0.82 -10.98
CA SER A 93 2.94 -0.07 -10.54
C SER A 93 2.46 -1.50 -10.31
N LEU A 94 1.30 -1.70 -9.70
CA LEU A 94 0.72 -3.02 -9.52
C LEU A 94 0.32 -3.65 -10.86
N VAL A 95 -0.28 -2.88 -11.78
CA VAL A 95 -0.62 -3.34 -13.13
C VAL A 95 0.65 -3.82 -13.86
N LEU A 96 1.70 -3.00 -13.89
CA LEU A 96 2.96 -3.33 -14.56
C LEU A 96 3.66 -4.52 -13.92
N MET A 97 3.70 -4.61 -12.59
CA MET A 97 4.27 -5.75 -11.86
C MET A 97 3.53 -7.06 -12.17
N THR A 98 2.21 -7.01 -12.21
CA THR A 98 1.37 -8.19 -12.51
C THR A 98 1.56 -8.67 -13.94
N ILE A 99 1.56 -7.76 -14.92
CA ILE A 99 1.80 -8.09 -16.33
C ILE A 99 3.23 -8.61 -16.50
N GLY A 100 4.21 -7.95 -15.87
CA GLY A 100 5.62 -8.37 -15.88
C GLY A 100 5.80 -9.78 -15.31
N GLY A 101 5.16 -10.09 -14.18
CA GLY A 101 5.14 -11.42 -13.57
C GLY A 101 4.51 -12.48 -14.48
N PHE A 102 3.35 -12.16 -15.08
CA PHE A 102 2.74 -13.05 -16.08
C PHE A 102 3.70 -13.36 -17.23
N VAL A 103 4.28 -12.33 -17.85
CA VAL A 103 5.21 -12.50 -18.98
C VAL A 103 6.46 -13.27 -18.56
N PHE A 104 7.00 -13.00 -17.37
CA PHE A 104 8.18 -13.69 -16.83
C PHE A 104 7.96 -15.20 -16.70
N TYR A 105 6.88 -15.60 -16.04
CA TYR A 105 6.59 -17.01 -15.79
C TYR A 105 5.98 -17.73 -17.01
N ALA A 106 5.13 -17.07 -17.80
CA ALA A 106 4.48 -17.72 -18.95
C ALA A 106 5.46 -18.14 -20.03
N LYS A 107 6.56 -17.39 -20.21
CA LYS A 107 7.65 -17.76 -21.15
C LYS A 107 8.50 -18.93 -20.67
N ARG A 108 8.49 -19.22 -19.36
CA ARG A 108 9.35 -20.26 -18.75
C ARG A 108 8.60 -21.51 -18.33
N LYS A 109 7.28 -21.39 -18.13
CA LYS A 109 6.44 -22.52 -17.71
C LYS A 109 5.25 -22.71 -18.66
N ASN A 110 4.17 -21.97 -18.46
CA ASN A 110 2.99 -21.98 -19.32
C ASN A 110 2.05 -20.81 -18.97
N ALA A 111 1.21 -20.43 -19.94
CA ALA A 111 0.26 -19.33 -19.78
C ALA A 111 -0.85 -19.60 -18.74
N PRO A 112 -1.46 -20.80 -18.65
CA PRO A 112 -2.52 -21.03 -17.66
C PRO A 112 -2.09 -20.87 -16.21
N THR A 113 -0.96 -21.45 -15.80
CA THR A 113 -0.43 -21.32 -14.43
C THR A 113 -0.05 -19.88 -14.12
N SER A 114 0.58 -19.20 -15.09
CA SER A 114 1.00 -17.79 -14.93
C SER A 114 -0.19 -16.84 -14.86
N LEU A 115 -1.29 -17.13 -15.56
CA LEU A 115 -2.53 -16.36 -15.45
C LEU A 115 -3.16 -16.52 -14.06
N ILE A 116 -3.20 -17.73 -13.52
CA ILE A 116 -3.63 -17.94 -12.13
C ILE A 116 -2.76 -17.13 -11.19
N ALA A 117 -1.43 -17.21 -11.28
CA ALA A 117 -0.51 -16.47 -10.43
C ALA A 117 -0.73 -14.94 -10.52
N ALA A 118 -0.95 -14.40 -11.71
CA ALA A 118 -1.21 -12.99 -11.93
C ALA A 118 -2.54 -12.55 -11.28
N ILE A 119 -3.60 -13.35 -11.39
CA ILE A 119 -4.90 -13.07 -10.73
C ILE A 119 -4.74 -13.15 -9.21
N LEU A 120 -4.03 -14.17 -8.68
CA LEU A 120 -3.73 -14.28 -7.25
C LEU A 120 -2.97 -13.05 -6.74
N THR A 121 -2.02 -12.52 -7.52
CA THR A 121 -1.26 -11.30 -7.16
C THR A 121 -2.19 -10.08 -7.07
N LEU A 122 -3.09 -9.89 -8.04
CA LEU A 122 -4.03 -8.76 -8.06
C LEU A 122 -5.06 -8.81 -6.94
N THR A 123 -5.45 -10.01 -6.53
CA THR A 123 -6.56 -10.24 -5.58
C THR A 123 -6.10 -10.79 -4.23
N ALA A 124 -4.80 -10.78 -3.93
CA ALA A 124 -4.31 -10.90 -2.56
C ALA A 124 -4.62 -9.60 -1.82
N PHE A 125 -5.30 -9.67 -0.67
CA PHE A 125 -5.84 -8.51 0.05
C PHE A 125 -4.81 -7.39 0.25
N GLU A 126 -3.63 -7.71 0.77
CA GLU A 126 -2.60 -6.70 1.06
C GLU A 126 -2.03 -6.05 -0.20
N VAL A 127 -1.86 -6.82 -1.28
CA VAL A 127 -1.36 -6.31 -2.57
C VAL A 127 -2.38 -5.40 -3.24
N HIS A 128 -3.65 -5.84 -3.26
CA HIS A 128 -4.76 -5.07 -3.80
C HIS A 128 -4.89 -3.72 -3.05
N ARG A 129 -4.96 -3.78 -1.72
CA ARG A 129 -5.02 -2.61 -0.86
C ARG A 129 -3.85 -1.66 -1.10
N ALA A 130 -2.63 -2.18 -1.24
CA ALA A 130 -1.44 -1.36 -1.49
C ALA A 130 -1.47 -0.71 -2.88
N GLY A 131 -2.04 -1.36 -3.88
CA GLY A 131 -2.25 -0.81 -5.23
C GLY A 131 -3.27 0.32 -5.27
N MET A 132 -4.24 0.32 -4.35
CA MET A 132 -5.31 1.32 -4.26
C MET A 132 -4.98 2.50 -3.33
N ASN A 133 -3.79 2.52 -2.70
CA ASN A 133 -3.41 3.55 -1.73
C ASN A 133 -2.28 4.46 -2.26
N CYS A 134 -2.32 5.73 -1.85
CA CYS A 134 -1.26 6.71 -2.09
C CYS A 134 -0.09 6.45 -1.12
N ARG A 135 0.78 5.48 -1.46
CA ARG A 135 1.97 5.14 -0.67
C ARG A 135 3.12 4.66 -1.54
N VAL A 136 4.34 4.99 -1.13
CA VAL A 136 5.59 4.62 -1.81
C VAL A 136 5.79 3.10 -1.97
N ASP A 137 5.13 2.31 -1.11
CA ASP A 137 5.42 0.88 -0.94
C ASP A 137 5.16 0.05 -2.20
N MET A 138 4.07 0.32 -2.94
CA MET A 138 3.73 -0.43 -4.15
C MET A 138 4.68 -0.13 -5.31
N VAL A 139 5.05 1.14 -5.49
CA VAL A 139 6.03 1.55 -6.52
C VAL A 139 7.39 0.93 -6.23
N ASN A 140 7.86 1.03 -4.98
CA ASN A 140 9.10 0.39 -4.54
C ASN A 140 9.08 -1.14 -4.78
N THR A 141 7.95 -1.79 -4.46
CA THR A 141 7.76 -3.24 -4.68
C THR A 141 7.85 -3.60 -6.15
N ALA A 142 7.18 -2.87 -7.03
CA ALA A 142 7.19 -3.14 -8.46
C ALA A 142 8.60 -3.03 -9.04
N PHE A 143 9.36 -2.02 -8.62
CA PHE A 143 10.76 -1.88 -9.02
C PHE A 143 11.65 -3.02 -8.49
N MET A 144 11.53 -3.39 -7.21
CA MET A 144 12.33 -4.48 -6.64
C MET A 144 12.02 -5.82 -7.30
N VAL A 145 10.74 -6.15 -7.48
CA VAL A 145 10.32 -7.39 -8.15
C VAL A 145 10.74 -7.38 -9.62
N GLY A 146 10.58 -6.25 -10.30
CA GLY A 146 11.07 -6.04 -11.65
C GLY A 146 12.58 -6.25 -11.77
N ALA A 147 13.36 -5.69 -10.85
CA ALA A 147 14.81 -5.89 -10.79
C ALA A 147 15.16 -7.38 -10.62
N MET A 148 14.48 -8.11 -9.71
CA MET A 148 14.71 -9.54 -9.51
C MET A 148 14.42 -10.37 -10.78
N TYR A 149 13.30 -10.09 -11.48
CA TYR A 149 12.97 -10.76 -12.75
C TYR A 149 14.01 -10.46 -13.85
N LEU A 150 14.47 -9.22 -13.92
CA LEU A 150 15.46 -8.78 -14.91
C LEU A 150 16.85 -9.34 -14.62
N LEU A 151 17.26 -9.41 -13.34
CA LEU A 151 18.52 -10.06 -12.92
C LEU A 151 18.50 -11.56 -13.20
N TYR A 152 17.38 -12.26 -12.94
CA TYR A 152 17.23 -13.67 -13.30
C TYR A 152 17.35 -13.86 -14.82
N ARG A 153 16.65 -13.03 -15.63
CA ARG A 153 16.76 -13.06 -17.09
C ARG A 153 18.18 -12.78 -17.57
N TRP A 154 18.89 -11.85 -16.95
CA TRP A 154 20.28 -11.56 -17.24
C TRP A 154 21.20 -12.75 -16.94
N TRP A 155 21.00 -13.41 -15.82
CA TRP A 155 21.70 -14.65 -15.46
C TRP A 155 21.42 -15.77 -16.48
N GLU A 156 20.17 -16.00 -16.82
CA GLU A 156 19.71 -16.99 -17.79
C GLU A 156 20.33 -16.81 -19.18
N LYS A 157 20.64 -15.56 -19.56
CA LYS A 157 21.32 -15.21 -20.82
C LYS A 157 22.84 -15.25 -20.76
N GLY A 158 23.44 -15.80 -19.71
CA GLY A 158 24.88 -15.98 -19.57
C GLY A 158 25.67 -14.77 -19.07
N LYS A 159 25.04 -13.68 -18.67
CA LYS A 159 25.67 -12.52 -18.00
C LYS A 159 26.72 -11.78 -18.85
N HIS A 160 26.59 -11.79 -20.17
CA HIS A 160 27.57 -11.18 -21.07
C HIS A 160 27.64 -9.66 -21.05
N GLN A 161 26.55 -9.01 -20.65
CA GLN A 161 26.41 -7.55 -20.59
C GLN A 161 25.94 -7.11 -19.22
N LEU A 162 26.05 -5.80 -18.94
CA LEU A 162 25.47 -5.23 -17.73
C LEU A 162 23.93 -5.29 -17.76
N PRO A 163 23.28 -5.57 -16.62
CA PRO A 163 21.82 -5.66 -16.55
C PRO A 163 21.17 -4.26 -16.43
N TRP A 164 21.31 -3.39 -17.45
CA TRP A 164 20.91 -1.98 -17.40
C TRP A 164 19.46 -1.76 -16.93
N LEU A 165 18.52 -2.57 -17.39
CA LEU A 165 17.12 -2.43 -16.97
C LEU A 165 16.95 -2.79 -15.48
N ALA A 166 17.70 -3.74 -14.96
CA ALA A 166 17.67 -4.06 -13.53
C ALA A 166 18.33 -2.93 -12.71
N ILE A 167 19.44 -2.36 -13.21
CA ILE A 167 20.09 -1.19 -12.62
C ILE A 167 19.10 -0.01 -12.53
N LEU A 168 18.38 0.30 -13.60
CA LEU A 168 17.37 1.37 -13.60
C LEU A 168 16.22 1.06 -12.61
N CYS A 169 15.76 -0.19 -12.55
CA CYS A 169 14.74 -0.57 -11.57
C CYS A 169 15.24 -0.40 -10.12
N MET A 170 16.49 -0.79 -9.83
CA MET A 170 17.07 -0.62 -8.50
C MET A 170 17.30 0.86 -8.15
N SER A 171 17.71 1.67 -9.13
CA SER A 171 17.77 3.14 -8.96
C SER A 171 16.41 3.74 -8.64
N GLY A 172 15.36 3.34 -9.38
CA GLY A 172 13.98 3.78 -9.14
C GLY A 172 13.45 3.34 -7.77
N ALA A 173 13.73 2.10 -7.36
CA ALA A 173 13.39 1.61 -6.02
C ALA A 173 14.08 2.45 -4.92
N THR A 174 15.37 2.75 -5.10
CA THR A 174 16.13 3.56 -4.14
C THR A 174 15.62 5.00 -4.08
N LEU A 175 15.29 5.60 -5.23
CA LEU A 175 14.64 6.92 -5.29
C LEU A 175 13.19 6.92 -4.78
N THR A 176 12.60 5.74 -4.53
CA THR A 176 11.24 5.63 -3.96
C THR A 176 11.28 5.45 -2.45
N LYS A 177 12.21 4.64 -1.93
CA LYS A 177 12.19 4.25 -0.49
C LYS A 177 13.57 4.08 0.14
N GLY A 178 14.65 4.33 -0.58
CA GLY A 178 16.00 4.24 -0.07
C GLY A 178 16.74 2.92 -0.39
N PRO A 179 17.87 2.64 0.30
CA PRO A 179 18.85 1.61 -0.10
C PRO A 179 18.33 0.18 -0.19
N VAL A 180 17.23 -0.15 0.48
CA VAL A 180 16.60 -1.48 0.40
C VAL A 180 16.26 -1.88 -1.04
N GLY A 181 16.01 -0.90 -1.90
CA GLY A 181 15.75 -1.10 -3.33
C GLY A 181 16.91 -1.74 -4.11
N ILE A 182 18.13 -1.63 -3.62
CA ILE A 182 19.32 -2.27 -4.18
C ILE A 182 19.70 -3.52 -3.38
N ILE A 183 19.72 -3.40 -2.04
CA ILE A 183 20.20 -4.47 -1.16
C ILE A 183 19.42 -5.76 -1.39
N LEU A 184 18.09 -5.70 -1.43
CA LEU A 184 17.25 -6.87 -1.46
C LEU A 184 17.31 -7.63 -2.80
N PRO A 185 17.21 -6.99 -3.99
CA PRO A 185 17.41 -7.69 -5.27
C PRO A 185 18.80 -8.28 -5.43
N CYS A 186 19.86 -7.57 -5.03
CA CYS A 186 21.22 -8.07 -5.08
C CYS A 186 21.44 -9.25 -4.13
N PHE A 187 20.87 -9.20 -2.92
CA PHE A 187 20.94 -10.30 -1.94
C PHE A 187 20.25 -11.56 -2.47
N VAL A 188 19.01 -11.44 -2.94
CA VAL A 188 18.26 -12.59 -3.49
C VAL A 188 19.00 -13.20 -4.69
N MET A 189 19.49 -12.37 -5.60
CA MET A 189 20.18 -12.83 -6.79
C MET A 189 21.55 -13.43 -6.46
N GLY A 190 22.29 -12.84 -5.54
CA GLY A 190 23.57 -13.35 -5.05
C GLY A 190 23.44 -14.75 -4.44
N VAL A 191 22.47 -14.93 -3.52
CA VAL A 191 22.17 -16.25 -2.92
C VAL A 191 21.72 -17.25 -3.98
N PHE A 192 20.87 -16.84 -4.94
CA PHE A 192 20.46 -17.70 -6.03
C PHE A 192 21.67 -18.19 -6.84
N MET A 193 22.58 -17.30 -7.25
CA MET A 193 23.78 -17.67 -8.04
C MET A 193 24.70 -18.61 -7.25
N LEU A 194 24.81 -18.47 -5.92
CA LEU A 194 25.52 -19.44 -5.06
C LEU A 194 24.89 -20.83 -5.13
N THR A 195 23.58 -20.95 -5.15
CA THR A 195 22.89 -22.25 -5.30
C THR A 195 23.15 -22.89 -6.66
N GLN A 196 23.45 -22.06 -7.67
CA GLN A 196 23.84 -22.52 -9.02
C GLN A 196 25.35 -22.84 -9.13
N ARG A 197 26.08 -22.86 -7.99
CA ARG A 197 27.52 -23.20 -7.88
C ARG A 197 28.43 -22.25 -8.66
N GLU A 198 28.03 -20.98 -8.80
CA GLU A 198 28.92 -19.98 -9.40
C GLU A 198 30.03 -19.55 -8.44
N ASN A 199 31.13 -19.03 -9.02
CA ASN A 199 32.28 -18.56 -8.25
C ASN A 199 31.87 -17.38 -7.32
N PHE A 200 32.14 -17.50 -6.03
CA PHE A 200 31.77 -16.54 -5.02
C PHE A 200 32.29 -15.12 -5.33
N TRP A 201 33.55 -14.95 -5.63
CA TRP A 201 34.12 -13.64 -5.94
C TRP A 201 33.57 -13.03 -7.22
N GLY A 202 33.26 -13.87 -8.20
CA GLY A 202 32.56 -13.44 -9.42
C GLY A 202 31.14 -12.93 -9.14
N ILE A 203 30.43 -13.56 -8.20
CA ILE A 203 29.11 -13.08 -7.75
C ILE A 203 29.23 -11.74 -7.04
N VAL A 204 30.14 -11.66 -6.04
CA VAL A 204 30.35 -10.43 -5.26
C VAL A 204 30.70 -9.27 -6.17
N TRP A 205 31.63 -9.44 -7.10
CA TRP A 205 32.01 -8.40 -8.04
C TRP A 205 30.85 -7.91 -8.92
N ARG A 206 30.10 -8.85 -9.51
CA ARG A 206 28.96 -8.49 -10.37
C ARG A 206 27.85 -7.79 -9.61
N MET A 207 27.51 -8.27 -8.41
CA MET A 207 26.47 -7.64 -7.58
C MET A 207 26.92 -6.27 -7.06
N ALA A 208 28.19 -6.14 -6.65
CA ALA A 208 28.78 -4.86 -6.22
C ALA A 208 28.76 -3.83 -7.35
N LEU A 209 29.22 -4.21 -8.55
CA LEU A 209 29.21 -3.32 -9.71
C LEU A 209 27.78 -2.90 -10.09
N THR A 210 26.84 -3.85 -10.09
CA THR A 210 25.43 -3.57 -10.38
C THR A 210 24.83 -2.62 -9.33
N ALA A 211 25.15 -2.85 -8.05
CA ALA A 211 24.71 -1.98 -6.95
C ALA A 211 25.29 -0.56 -7.05
N LEU A 212 26.61 -0.44 -7.31
CA LEU A 212 27.28 0.86 -7.46
C LEU A 212 26.70 1.67 -8.62
N LEU A 213 26.48 1.04 -9.77
CA LEU A 213 25.85 1.71 -10.91
C LEU A 213 24.41 2.14 -10.61
N SER A 214 23.70 1.37 -9.80
CA SER A 214 22.33 1.71 -9.39
C SER A 214 22.26 2.89 -8.40
N LEU A 215 23.36 3.23 -7.74
CA LEU A 215 23.43 4.38 -6.82
C LEU A 215 23.66 5.72 -7.54
N ILE A 216 24.08 5.74 -8.80
CA ILE A 216 24.48 6.98 -9.48
C ILE A 216 23.31 7.98 -9.52
N ILE A 217 22.13 7.58 -10.01
CA ILE A 217 20.97 8.47 -10.09
C ILE A 217 20.45 8.88 -8.70
N PRO A 218 20.26 7.95 -7.73
CA PRO A 218 19.93 8.34 -6.36
C PRO A 218 20.92 9.31 -5.74
N PHE A 219 22.23 9.07 -5.91
CA PHE A 219 23.27 9.96 -5.36
C PHE A 219 23.13 11.39 -5.88
N CYS A 220 22.85 11.59 -7.16
CA CYS A 220 22.63 12.93 -7.71
C CYS A 220 21.49 13.67 -7.00
N TRP A 221 20.39 12.98 -6.71
CA TRP A 221 19.28 13.57 -5.95
C TRP A 221 19.64 13.84 -4.50
N TYR A 222 20.23 12.87 -3.79
CA TYR A 222 20.65 13.06 -2.39
C TYR A 222 21.61 14.22 -2.24
N TYR A 223 22.53 14.38 -3.21
CA TYR A 223 23.47 15.51 -3.22
C TYR A 223 22.75 16.84 -3.47
N ALA A 224 21.82 16.89 -4.43
CA ALA A 224 21.04 18.10 -4.70
C ALA A 224 20.15 18.50 -3.50
N ALA A 225 19.55 17.53 -2.81
CA ALA A 225 18.76 17.77 -1.60
C ALA A 225 19.66 18.27 -0.42
N TYR A 226 20.85 17.71 -0.28
CA TYR A 226 21.84 18.20 0.70
C TYR A 226 22.24 19.65 0.43
N LEU A 227 22.43 20.05 -0.82
CA LEU A 227 22.73 21.44 -1.18
C LEU A 227 21.60 22.42 -0.82
N GLN A 228 20.35 21.95 -0.71
CA GLN A 228 19.20 22.79 -0.32
C GLN A 228 19.01 22.90 1.19
N ALA A 229 19.18 21.82 1.94
CA ALA A 229 18.84 21.79 3.37
C ALA A 229 19.99 21.35 4.29
N GLY A 230 21.19 21.08 3.76
CA GLY A 230 22.38 20.82 4.56
C GLY A 230 22.27 19.68 5.57
N ASP A 231 22.76 19.92 6.79
CA ASP A 231 22.82 18.91 7.85
C ASP A 231 21.45 18.45 8.36
N GLU A 232 20.42 19.28 8.25
CA GLU A 232 19.05 18.88 8.61
C GLU A 232 18.57 17.74 7.74
N PHE A 233 18.80 17.83 6.43
CA PHE A 233 18.47 16.74 5.51
C PHE A 233 19.25 15.46 5.84
N LEU A 234 20.56 15.55 6.13
CA LEU A 234 21.36 14.39 6.52
C LEU A 234 20.86 13.73 7.80
N ARG A 235 20.44 14.52 8.79
CA ARG A 235 19.81 14.02 10.02
C ARG A 235 18.57 13.20 9.71
N LEU A 236 17.66 13.71 8.89
CA LEU A 236 16.43 13.01 8.49
C LEU A 236 16.73 11.71 7.70
N VAL A 237 17.70 11.75 6.77
CA VAL A 237 18.13 10.57 6.01
C VAL A 237 18.69 9.49 6.93
N LYS A 238 19.51 9.87 7.92
CA LYS A 238 20.07 8.94 8.91
C LYS A 238 18.95 8.32 9.74
N GLU A 239 18.05 9.14 10.28
CA GLU A 239 16.94 8.70 11.11
C GLU A 239 16.03 7.71 10.36
N GLU A 240 15.64 8.01 9.12
CA GLU A 240 14.74 7.17 8.34
C GLU A 240 15.37 5.85 7.86
N ASN A 241 16.68 5.82 7.56
CA ASN A 241 17.32 4.63 7.00
C ASN A 241 18.10 3.82 8.04
N ILE A 242 18.83 4.47 8.97
CA ILE A 242 19.70 3.79 9.92
C ILE A 242 18.99 3.59 11.26
N ASP A 243 18.47 4.67 11.84
CA ASP A 243 17.91 4.62 13.19
C ASP A 243 16.61 3.82 13.22
N ARG A 244 15.79 3.90 12.16
CA ARG A 244 14.62 3.02 11.96
C ARG A 244 15.00 1.54 11.86
N PHE A 245 16.06 1.20 11.13
CA PHE A 245 16.52 -0.18 10.99
C PHE A 245 17.05 -0.74 12.31
N THR A 246 17.81 0.07 13.06
CA THR A 246 18.42 -0.32 14.34
C THR A 246 17.48 -0.20 15.54
N GLY A 247 16.30 0.43 15.38
CA GLY A 247 15.34 0.68 16.46
C GLY A 247 15.84 1.78 17.43
N LYS A 248 16.56 2.78 16.92
CA LYS A 248 17.06 3.94 17.67
C LYS A 248 16.31 5.23 17.35
N MET A 249 15.12 5.14 16.78
CA MET A 249 14.29 6.32 16.51
C MET A 249 13.90 7.02 17.82
N VAL A 250 13.76 8.33 17.76
CA VAL A 250 13.33 9.18 18.89
C VAL A 250 11.93 8.80 19.38
N TYR A 251 11.09 8.28 18.50
CA TYR A 251 9.75 7.78 18.81
C TYR A 251 9.57 6.33 18.34
N GLU A 252 8.85 5.53 19.12
CA GLU A 252 8.55 4.15 18.78
C GLU A 252 7.67 4.09 17.52
N SER A 253 8.22 3.59 16.42
CA SER A 253 7.52 3.46 15.15
C SER A 253 7.35 2.00 14.74
N HIS A 254 6.15 1.46 14.96
CA HIS A 254 5.74 0.13 14.47
C HIS A 254 6.66 -1.03 14.94
N GLU A 255 7.17 -0.97 16.16
CA GLU A 255 7.93 -2.08 16.75
C GLU A 255 7.02 -3.29 16.96
N ASN A 256 7.41 -4.39 16.32
CA ASN A 256 6.64 -5.63 16.37
C ASN A 256 7.59 -6.85 16.43
N PRO A 257 7.19 -7.94 17.10
CA PRO A 257 7.98 -9.17 17.13
C PRO A 257 8.07 -9.83 15.75
N ALA A 258 9.05 -10.74 15.57
CA ALA A 258 9.27 -11.38 14.26
C ALA A 258 8.05 -12.17 13.73
N TRP A 259 7.25 -12.78 14.61
CA TRP A 259 6.04 -13.52 14.24
C TRP A 259 4.93 -12.62 13.64
N TYR A 260 4.97 -11.30 13.89
CA TYR A 260 4.05 -10.34 13.28
C TYR A 260 4.05 -10.42 11.74
N ASN A 261 5.22 -10.60 11.13
CA ASN A 261 5.33 -10.75 9.68
C ASN A 261 4.62 -12.02 9.17
N LEU A 262 4.64 -13.11 9.95
CA LEU A 262 3.91 -14.32 9.58
C LEU A 262 2.40 -14.10 9.66
N LEU A 263 1.92 -13.44 10.72
CA LEU A 263 0.50 -13.10 10.87
C LEU A 263 0.01 -12.19 9.74
N THR A 264 0.76 -11.13 9.43
CA THR A 264 0.41 -10.20 8.35
C THR A 264 0.48 -10.86 6.96
N LEU A 265 1.38 -11.82 6.77
CA LEU A 265 1.42 -12.61 5.54
C LEU A 265 0.16 -13.49 5.42
N ILE A 266 -0.26 -14.17 6.51
CA ILE A 266 -1.46 -14.99 6.55
C ILE A 266 -2.71 -14.15 6.25
N THR A 267 -2.87 -13.01 6.90
CA THR A 267 -4.03 -12.12 6.69
C THR A 267 -4.00 -11.44 5.32
N GLY A 268 -2.82 -11.03 4.87
CA GLY A 268 -2.64 -10.36 3.59
C GLY A 268 -2.87 -11.25 2.37
N TRP A 269 -2.81 -12.57 2.53
CA TRP A 269 -3.14 -13.54 1.48
C TRP A 269 -4.63 -13.90 1.39
N LEU A 270 -5.50 -13.32 2.20
CA LEU A 270 -6.93 -13.53 2.02
C LEU A 270 -7.37 -13.13 0.58
N PRO A 271 -8.28 -13.91 -0.03
CA PRO A 271 -8.98 -15.08 0.50
C PRO A 271 -8.21 -16.41 0.35
N TYR A 272 -7.01 -16.43 -0.25
CA TYR A 272 -6.27 -17.66 -0.57
C TYR A 272 -5.67 -18.39 0.63
N THR A 273 -5.49 -17.70 1.75
CA THR A 273 -5.13 -18.33 3.03
C THR A 273 -6.12 -19.43 3.41
N LEU A 274 -7.42 -19.23 3.14
CA LEU A 274 -8.45 -20.26 3.37
C LEU A 274 -8.17 -21.52 2.54
N LEU A 275 -7.77 -21.38 1.27
CA LEU A 275 -7.40 -22.51 0.44
C LEU A 275 -6.22 -23.28 1.03
N LEU A 276 -5.18 -22.56 1.46
CA LEU A 276 -3.99 -23.17 2.07
C LEU A 276 -4.37 -23.90 3.37
N LEU A 277 -5.19 -23.31 4.22
CA LEU A 277 -5.69 -23.94 5.45
C LEU A 277 -6.47 -25.22 5.16
N PHE A 278 -7.43 -25.17 4.23
CA PHE A 278 -8.20 -26.38 3.87
C PHE A 278 -7.31 -27.46 3.25
N SER A 279 -6.26 -27.07 2.54
CA SER A 279 -5.35 -28.02 1.93
C SER A 279 -4.50 -28.77 2.95
N LEU A 280 -4.28 -28.24 4.17
CA LEU A 280 -3.56 -28.94 5.24
C LEU A 280 -4.17 -30.29 5.58
N PHE A 281 -5.50 -30.43 5.49
CA PHE A 281 -6.21 -31.66 5.79
C PHE A 281 -6.07 -32.74 4.70
N ILE A 282 -5.65 -32.36 3.49
CA ILE A 282 -5.47 -33.30 2.35
C ILE A 282 -4.03 -33.64 2.06
N LEU A 283 -3.08 -32.93 2.69
CA LEU A 283 -1.67 -33.20 2.50
C LEU A 283 -1.33 -34.60 3.02
N PRO A 284 -0.53 -35.37 2.25
CA PRO A 284 -0.08 -36.71 2.65
C PRO A 284 1.04 -36.60 3.69
N TRP A 285 0.75 -36.14 4.90
CA TRP A 285 1.73 -35.89 5.97
C TRP A 285 2.68 -37.08 6.20
N LYS A 286 2.17 -38.32 6.09
CA LYS A 286 2.99 -39.55 6.21
C LYS A 286 4.05 -39.70 5.13
N LYS A 287 3.93 -38.98 4.02
CA LYS A 287 4.90 -38.98 2.91
C LYS A 287 5.93 -37.85 3.01
N PHE A 288 5.81 -36.97 3.98
CA PHE A 288 6.80 -35.94 4.25
C PHE A 288 7.97 -36.55 5.00
N SER A 289 9.07 -36.85 4.27
CA SER A 289 10.34 -37.27 4.85
C SER A 289 11.45 -36.32 4.42
N LYS A 290 12.46 -36.15 5.28
CA LYS A 290 13.66 -35.35 4.99
C LYS A 290 14.33 -35.80 3.69
N THR A 291 14.40 -37.12 3.47
CA THR A 291 14.99 -37.73 2.26
C THR A 291 14.24 -37.29 1.00
N ARG A 292 12.93 -37.37 1.00
CA ARG A 292 12.09 -36.98 -0.14
C ARG A 292 12.11 -35.48 -0.41
N PHE A 293 12.19 -34.68 0.64
CA PHE A 293 12.37 -33.23 0.50
C PHE A 293 13.70 -32.91 -0.19
N LEU A 294 14.80 -33.53 0.24
CA LEU A 294 16.11 -33.33 -0.34
C LEU A 294 16.18 -33.84 -1.79
N GLU A 295 15.53 -34.95 -2.11
CA GLU A 295 15.43 -35.45 -3.49
C GLU A 295 14.66 -34.49 -4.39
N ASN A 296 13.55 -33.95 -3.92
CA ASN A 296 12.76 -32.97 -4.66
C ASN A 296 13.52 -31.65 -4.83
N ALA A 297 14.25 -31.21 -3.81
CA ALA A 297 15.10 -30.02 -3.88
C ALA A 297 16.21 -30.18 -4.92
N LYS A 298 16.83 -31.38 -5.03
CA LYS A 298 17.84 -31.70 -6.07
C LYS A 298 17.25 -31.71 -7.50
N LYS A 299 15.96 -32.01 -7.65
CA LYS A 299 15.25 -32.03 -8.93
C LYS A 299 14.61 -30.69 -9.30
N ALA A 300 14.69 -29.71 -8.41
CA ALA A 300 14.07 -28.39 -8.64
C ALA A 300 14.76 -27.66 -9.80
N THR A 301 13.96 -27.09 -10.68
CA THR A 301 14.48 -26.26 -11.78
C THR A 301 15.07 -24.95 -11.22
N PRO A 302 16.02 -24.31 -11.93
CA PRO A 302 16.56 -23.00 -11.52
C PRO A 302 15.46 -21.96 -11.26
N LEU A 303 14.39 -21.96 -12.07
CA LEU A 303 13.22 -21.09 -11.88
C LEU A 303 12.52 -21.33 -10.54
N GLN A 304 12.32 -22.59 -10.18
CA GLN A 304 11.69 -22.94 -8.90
C GLN A 304 12.58 -22.54 -7.72
N VAL A 305 13.89 -22.82 -7.80
CA VAL A 305 14.86 -22.41 -6.77
C VAL A 305 14.84 -20.88 -6.60
N PHE A 306 14.93 -20.14 -7.69
CA PHE A 306 14.86 -18.67 -7.66
C PHE A 306 13.55 -18.17 -7.01
N THR A 307 12.41 -18.73 -7.41
CA THR A 307 11.11 -18.31 -6.89
C THR A 307 10.97 -18.55 -5.38
N TRP A 308 11.42 -19.73 -4.90
CA TRP A 308 11.45 -20.03 -3.46
C TRP A 308 12.41 -19.12 -2.71
N LEU A 309 13.61 -18.88 -3.24
CA LEU A 309 14.59 -17.99 -2.60
C LEU A 309 14.08 -16.55 -2.56
N ALA A 310 13.50 -16.04 -3.65
CA ALA A 310 12.93 -14.70 -3.67
C ALA A 310 11.81 -14.52 -2.62
N PHE A 311 10.95 -15.52 -2.47
CA PHE A 311 9.94 -15.50 -1.41
C PHE A 311 10.55 -15.55 0.00
N LEU A 312 11.39 -16.56 0.27
CA LEU A 312 11.90 -16.83 1.62
C LEU A 312 12.91 -15.79 2.10
N LEU A 313 13.81 -15.32 1.22
CA LEU A 313 14.84 -14.35 1.60
C LEU A 313 14.24 -12.96 1.84
N VAL A 314 13.21 -12.56 1.08
CA VAL A 314 12.48 -11.31 1.35
C VAL A 314 11.77 -11.39 2.69
N LEU A 315 11.07 -12.49 2.98
CA LEU A 315 10.42 -12.71 4.27
C LEU A 315 11.43 -12.67 5.42
N PHE A 316 12.53 -13.40 5.29
CA PHE A 316 13.60 -13.45 6.28
C PHE A 316 14.22 -12.06 6.52
N PHE A 317 14.55 -11.34 5.44
CA PHE A 317 15.14 -10.00 5.53
C PHE A 317 14.28 -9.05 6.38
N TYR A 318 12.97 -9.03 6.15
CA TYR A 318 12.06 -8.16 6.91
C TYR A 318 11.69 -8.68 8.31
N CYS A 319 12.13 -9.87 8.70
CA CYS A 319 12.06 -10.32 10.10
C CYS A 319 13.16 -9.70 10.98
N ILE A 320 14.26 -9.21 10.38
CA ILE A 320 15.44 -8.69 11.11
C ILE A 320 15.16 -7.32 11.75
N PRO A 321 14.66 -6.28 11.03
CA PRO A 321 14.42 -4.97 11.61
C PRO A 321 13.40 -4.99 12.74
N LYS A 322 13.55 -4.11 13.75
CA LYS A 322 12.56 -3.95 14.82
C LYS A 322 11.24 -3.38 14.30
N SER A 323 11.29 -2.34 13.47
CA SER A 323 10.12 -1.76 12.83
C SER A 323 9.59 -2.67 11.73
N LYS A 324 8.34 -3.15 11.88
CA LYS A 324 7.69 -4.08 10.95
C LYS A 324 6.31 -3.55 10.55
N ARG A 325 6.04 -3.61 9.24
CA ARG A 325 4.73 -3.27 8.66
C ARG A 325 4.36 -4.31 7.61
N SER A 326 3.06 -4.61 7.47
CA SER A 326 2.54 -5.56 6.48
C SER A 326 3.03 -5.26 5.05
N VAL A 327 3.07 -3.98 4.68
CA VAL A 327 3.50 -3.51 3.35
C VAL A 327 4.96 -3.81 3.01
N TYR A 328 5.82 -4.10 4.00
CA TYR A 328 7.21 -4.48 3.74
C TYR A 328 7.32 -5.85 3.06
N LEU A 329 6.33 -6.70 3.27
CA LEU A 329 6.28 -8.04 2.67
C LEU A 329 5.73 -8.05 1.23
N LEU A 330 5.28 -6.93 0.68
CA LEU A 330 4.72 -6.86 -0.67
C LEU A 330 5.61 -7.53 -1.75
N PRO A 331 6.95 -7.41 -1.72
CA PRO A 331 7.80 -8.09 -2.70
C PRO A 331 7.75 -9.63 -2.65
N CYS A 332 7.26 -10.24 -1.55
CA CYS A 332 7.07 -11.70 -1.46
C CYS A 332 5.91 -12.20 -2.33
N TYR A 333 4.86 -11.38 -2.48
CA TYR A 333 3.58 -11.83 -3.00
C TYR A 333 3.60 -12.37 -4.43
N PRO A 334 4.25 -11.74 -5.42
CA PRO A 334 4.27 -12.27 -6.80
C PRO A 334 4.95 -13.65 -6.89
N PHE A 335 5.98 -13.90 -6.09
CA PHE A 335 6.67 -15.18 -6.04
C PHE A 335 5.83 -16.25 -5.35
N MET A 336 5.22 -15.91 -4.20
CA MET A 336 4.31 -16.80 -3.51
C MET A 336 3.06 -17.09 -4.35
N ALA A 337 2.52 -16.11 -5.08
CA ALA A 337 1.41 -16.30 -6.01
C ALA A 337 1.69 -17.37 -7.05
N TYR A 338 2.91 -17.36 -7.62
CA TYR A 338 3.31 -18.38 -8.57
C TYR A 338 3.39 -19.78 -7.93
N LEU A 339 3.97 -19.89 -6.73
CA LEU A 339 4.03 -21.16 -5.99
C LEU A 339 2.63 -21.70 -5.65
N ILE A 340 1.72 -20.82 -5.22
CA ILE A 340 0.32 -21.19 -4.97
C ILE A 340 -0.39 -21.59 -6.26
N ALA A 341 -0.12 -20.91 -7.38
CA ALA A 341 -0.68 -21.29 -8.68
C ALA A 341 -0.23 -22.68 -9.14
N GLU A 342 1.07 -23.02 -8.99
CA GLU A 342 1.55 -24.39 -9.23
C GLU A 342 0.87 -25.42 -8.31
N TYR A 343 0.67 -25.06 -7.04
CA TYR A 343 -0.04 -25.89 -6.07
C TYR A 343 -1.52 -26.07 -6.43
N ILE A 344 -2.22 -25.04 -6.88
CA ILE A 344 -3.60 -25.14 -7.40
C ILE A 344 -3.66 -26.09 -8.59
N VAL A 345 -2.73 -25.95 -9.55
CA VAL A 345 -2.66 -26.83 -10.73
C VAL A 345 -2.40 -28.29 -10.33
N TRP A 346 -1.57 -28.52 -9.33
CA TRP A 346 -1.37 -29.86 -8.75
C TRP A 346 -2.67 -30.39 -8.09
N MET A 347 -3.35 -29.58 -7.27
CA MET A 347 -4.63 -29.98 -6.65
C MET A 347 -5.71 -30.30 -7.67
N MET A 348 -5.75 -29.58 -8.80
CA MET A 348 -6.68 -29.87 -9.90
C MET A 348 -6.53 -31.30 -10.46
N LYS A 349 -5.33 -31.85 -10.41
CA LYS A 349 -5.00 -33.19 -10.93
C LYS A 349 -5.16 -34.27 -9.86
N GLU A 350 -4.66 -34.01 -8.65
CA GLU A 350 -4.45 -35.04 -7.64
C GLU A 350 -5.41 -34.95 -6.45
N LYS A 351 -5.90 -33.76 -6.10
CA LYS A 351 -6.59 -33.51 -4.83
C LYS A 351 -7.71 -32.47 -4.92
N MET A 352 -8.74 -32.74 -5.72
CA MET A 352 -9.85 -31.81 -5.95
C MET A 352 -10.67 -31.45 -4.68
N GLY A 353 -10.58 -32.22 -3.60
CA GLY A 353 -11.40 -32.03 -2.40
C GLY A 353 -11.27 -30.63 -1.80
N ALA A 354 -10.02 -30.15 -1.56
CA ALA A 354 -9.79 -28.81 -1.01
C ALA A 354 -10.27 -27.69 -1.93
N LEU A 355 -10.08 -27.83 -3.25
CA LEU A 355 -10.58 -26.86 -4.22
C LEU A 355 -12.11 -26.75 -4.21
N LYS A 356 -12.81 -27.89 -4.06
CA LYS A 356 -14.27 -27.91 -3.95
C LYS A 356 -14.77 -27.23 -2.69
N VAL A 357 -14.14 -27.56 -1.53
CA VAL A 357 -14.48 -26.92 -0.24
C VAL A 357 -14.22 -25.41 -0.33
N TYR A 358 -13.04 -25.02 -0.82
CA TYR A 358 -12.68 -23.61 -0.98
C TYR A 358 -13.69 -22.87 -1.88
N ALA A 359 -14.01 -23.42 -3.06
CA ALA A 359 -14.97 -22.83 -3.98
C ALA A 359 -16.38 -22.70 -3.34
N GLY A 360 -16.81 -23.71 -2.58
CA GLY A 360 -18.06 -23.68 -1.82
C GLY A 360 -18.07 -22.58 -0.76
N VAL A 361 -16.97 -22.43 -0.01
CA VAL A 361 -16.83 -21.38 1.01
C VAL A 361 -16.85 -19.99 0.37
N ILE A 362 -16.11 -19.76 -0.72
CA ILE A 362 -16.14 -18.48 -1.45
C ILE A 362 -17.56 -18.17 -1.95
N ALA A 363 -18.24 -19.16 -2.55
CA ALA A 363 -19.61 -18.99 -3.00
C ALA A 363 -20.57 -18.63 -1.85
N SER A 364 -20.43 -19.29 -0.69
CA SER A 364 -21.25 -19.03 0.50
C SER A 364 -21.00 -17.63 1.07
N ILE A 365 -19.73 -17.24 1.23
CA ILE A 365 -19.36 -15.89 1.69
C ILE A 365 -19.93 -14.84 0.72
N THR A 366 -19.77 -15.04 -0.58
CA THR A 366 -20.29 -14.13 -1.60
C THR A 366 -21.81 -13.97 -1.50
N LEU A 367 -22.55 -15.09 -1.34
CA LEU A 367 -24.00 -15.07 -1.17
C LEU A 367 -24.42 -14.32 0.10
N ILE A 368 -23.77 -14.60 1.23
CA ILE A 368 -24.03 -13.93 2.51
C ILE A 368 -23.78 -12.43 2.39
N LEU A 369 -22.68 -12.00 1.77
CA LEU A 369 -22.38 -10.58 1.58
C LEU A 369 -23.44 -9.88 0.70
N ASN A 370 -23.91 -10.52 -0.37
CA ASN A 370 -24.98 -9.97 -1.20
C ASN A 370 -26.30 -9.85 -0.43
N ILE A 371 -26.66 -10.87 0.37
CA ILE A 371 -27.85 -10.83 1.23
C ILE A 371 -27.72 -9.72 2.28
N ALA A 372 -26.58 -9.65 2.97
CA ALA A 372 -26.33 -8.62 3.96
C ALA A 372 -26.45 -7.21 3.37
N LEU A 373 -25.91 -7.00 2.17
CA LEU A 373 -26.02 -5.73 1.47
C LEU A 373 -27.49 -5.38 1.14
N LEU A 374 -28.29 -6.36 0.71
CA LEU A 374 -29.73 -6.14 0.48
C LEU A 374 -30.48 -5.78 1.77
N VAL A 375 -30.14 -6.44 2.89
CA VAL A 375 -30.72 -6.14 4.21
C VAL A 375 -30.40 -4.71 4.64
N VAL A 376 -29.14 -4.28 4.47
CA VAL A 376 -28.70 -2.90 4.74
C VAL A 376 -29.46 -1.92 3.83
N LYS A 377 -29.49 -2.15 2.52
CA LYS A 377 -30.16 -1.28 1.55
C LYS A 377 -31.67 -1.12 1.78
N LYS A 378 -32.30 -2.07 2.45
CA LYS A 378 -33.73 -2.01 2.84
C LYS A 378 -33.96 -1.30 4.19
N GLY A 379 -32.90 -0.83 4.87
CA GLY A 379 -33.01 -0.22 6.19
C GLY A 379 -33.47 -1.20 7.28
N TRP A 380 -33.20 -2.50 7.13
CA TRP A 380 -33.63 -3.54 8.07
C TRP A 380 -32.63 -3.74 9.22
N VAL A 381 -31.53 -3.00 9.23
CA VAL A 381 -30.53 -3.05 10.32
C VAL A 381 -30.89 -1.97 11.34
N PRO A 382 -31.35 -2.33 12.56
CA PRO A 382 -31.69 -1.34 13.55
C PRO A 382 -30.44 -0.68 14.14
N GLU A 383 -30.46 0.64 14.33
CA GLU A 383 -29.36 1.39 14.95
C GLU A 383 -29.03 0.91 16.37
N SER A 384 -30.03 0.33 17.05
CA SER A 384 -29.90 -0.19 18.42
C SER A 384 -28.91 -1.34 18.58
N ILE A 385 -28.40 -1.94 17.50
CA ILE A 385 -27.32 -2.96 17.60
C ILE A 385 -25.95 -2.33 17.84
N PHE A 386 -25.79 -1.04 17.58
CA PHE A 386 -24.52 -0.34 17.74
C PHE A 386 -24.43 0.31 19.13
N HIS A 387 -23.50 -0.16 19.94
CA HIS A 387 -23.28 0.32 21.30
C HIS A 387 -21.82 0.75 21.54
N GLY A 388 -21.59 1.52 22.60
CA GLY A 388 -20.25 1.90 23.07
C GLY A 388 -19.60 3.05 22.29
N LYS A 389 -18.30 3.23 22.48
CA LYS A 389 -17.50 4.37 22.01
C LYS A 389 -17.61 4.64 20.50
N HIS A 390 -17.79 3.61 19.70
CA HIS A 390 -17.83 3.70 18.24
C HIS A 390 -19.25 3.69 17.64
N ALA A 391 -20.30 3.73 18.46
CA ALA A 391 -21.69 3.64 17.99
C ALA A 391 -22.02 4.71 16.94
N ILE A 392 -21.68 5.97 17.21
CA ILE A 392 -21.93 7.11 16.30
C ILE A 392 -21.26 6.87 14.93
N ASP A 393 -20.01 6.44 14.92
CA ASP A 393 -19.26 6.20 13.68
C ASP A 393 -19.84 5.01 12.90
N ASN A 394 -20.24 3.95 13.59
CA ASN A 394 -20.83 2.76 12.98
C ASN A 394 -22.24 3.06 12.40
N ILE A 395 -23.05 3.87 13.09
CA ILE A 395 -24.34 4.35 12.58
C ILE A 395 -24.13 5.22 11.33
N ALA A 396 -23.16 6.13 11.36
CA ALA A 396 -22.83 6.94 10.19
C ALA A 396 -22.44 6.08 8.98
N MET A 397 -21.64 5.01 9.18
CA MET A 397 -21.28 4.07 8.12
C MET A 397 -22.49 3.28 7.62
N LEU A 398 -23.41 2.86 8.51
CA LEU A 398 -24.66 2.19 8.14
C LEU A 398 -25.49 3.09 7.22
N HIS A 399 -25.77 4.32 7.65
CA HIS A 399 -26.55 5.27 6.83
C HIS A 399 -25.87 5.62 5.51
N ALA A 400 -24.56 5.72 5.49
CA ALA A 400 -23.81 5.94 4.25
C ALA A 400 -23.96 4.76 3.26
N LEU A 401 -24.04 3.52 3.76
CA LEU A 401 -24.33 2.36 2.92
C LEU A 401 -25.80 2.31 2.47
N GLU A 402 -26.74 2.66 3.35
CA GLU A 402 -28.17 2.70 3.04
C GLU A 402 -28.49 3.72 1.94
N ASN A 403 -27.92 4.93 2.04
CA ASN A 403 -28.17 6.05 1.15
C ASN A 403 -27.15 6.19 -0.01
N ASN A 404 -26.40 5.12 -0.27
CA ASN A 404 -25.33 5.15 -1.29
C ASN A 404 -25.89 5.43 -2.70
N ASP A 405 -25.45 6.52 -3.32
CA ASP A 405 -25.82 6.93 -4.68
C ASP A 405 -25.19 6.03 -5.79
N LEU A 406 -24.21 5.20 -5.44
CA LEU A 406 -23.56 4.25 -6.36
C LEU A 406 -24.42 2.98 -6.58
N LEU A 407 -25.74 3.16 -6.74
CA LEU A 407 -26.68 2.04 -6.88
C LEU A 407 -26.44 1.23 -8.15
N ILE A 408 -26.13 1.88 -9.28
CA ILE A 408 -25.94 1.21 -10.58
C ILE A 408 -24.70 0.29 -10.56
N PRO A 409 -23.47 0.78 -10.21
CA PRO A 409 -22.31 -0.10 -10.08
C PRO A 409 -22.53 -1.22 -9.07
N CYS A 410 -23.16 -0.92 -7.93
CA CYS A 410 -23.50 -1.91 -6.91
C CYS A 410 -24.35 -3.04 -7.47
N SER A 411 -25.44 -2.72 -8.18
CA SER A 411 -26.36 -3.71 -8.76
C SER A 411 -25.67 -4.56 -9.84
N ILE A 412 -24.84 -3.95 -10.69
CA ILE A 412 -24.09 -4.68 -11.72
C ILE A 412 -23.16 -5.72 -11.07
N PHE A 413 -22.36 -5.32 -10.08
CA PHE A 413 -21.43 -6.24 -9.44
C PHE A 413 -22.11 -7.26 -8.54
N MET A 414 -23.26 -6.95 -7.95
CA MET A 414 -24.11 -7.95 -7.28
C MET A 414 -24.54 -9.05 -8.27
N VAL A 415 -25.03 -8.68 -9.45
CA VAL A 415 -25.44 -9.65 -10.49
C VAL A 415 -24.23 -10.47 -10.94
N ILE A 416 -23.07 -9.85 -11.20
CA ILE A 416 -21.84 -10.55 -11.59
C ILE A 416 -21.39 -11.55 -10.52
N THR A 417 -21.42 -11.17 -9.26
CA THR A 417 -21.00 -12.05 -8.16
C THR A 417 -22.00 -13.19 -7.92
N LEU A 418 -23.30 -12.96 -8.05
CA LEU A 418 -24.33 -13.99 -7.96
C LEU A 418 -24.28 -14.97 -9.13
N GLU A 419 -24.03 -14.49 -10.36
CA GLU A 419 -23.76 -15.36 -11.52
C GLU A 419 -22.50 -16.21 -11.27
N GLY A 420 -21.45 -15.62 -10.68
CA GLY A 420 -20.26 -16.34 -10.25
C GLY A 420 -20.58 -17.50 -9.28
N VAL A 421 -21.42 -17.24 -8.28
CA VAL A 421 -21.91 -18.26 -7.34
C VAL A 421 -22.65 -19.39 -8.07
N TYR A 422 -23.57 -19.04 -8.97
CA TYR A 422 -24.29 -20.03 -9.79
C TYR A 422 -23.33 -20.89 -10.61
N LEU A 423 -22.36 -20.28 -11.28
CA LEU A 423 -21.38 -20.98 -12.11
C LEU A 423 -20.46 -21.89 -11.27
N ILE A 424 -20.08 -21.48 -10.04
CA ILE A 424 -19.33 -22.33 -9.11
C ILE A 424 -20.15 -23.58 -8.77
N PHE A 425 -21.42 -23.45 -8.36
CA PHE A 425 -22.26 -24.60 -8.04
C PHE A 425 -22.47 -25.53 -9.24
N ARG A 426 -22.66 -24.98 -10.44
CA ARG A 426 -22.72 -25.74 -11.68
C ARG A 426 -21.44 -26.52 -11.97
N ALA A 427 -20.27 -25.88 -11.76
CA ALA A 427 -18.96 -26.52 -11.96
C ALA A 427 -18.69 -27.62 -10.93
N LEU A 428 -19.10 -27.42 -9.67
CA LEU A 428 -19.02 -28.41 -8.60
C LEU A 428 -19.84 -29.68 -8.94
N LYS A 429 -21.08 -29.52 -9.46
CA LYS A 429 -21.92 -30.64 -9.91
C LYS A 429 -21.28 -31.40 -11.08
N LYS A 430 -20.70 -30.68 -12.05
CA LYS A 430 -20.02 -31.27 -13.22
C LYS A 430 -18.64 -31.84 -12.92
N LYS A 431 -18.10 -31.63 -11.72
CA LYS A 431 -16.78 -32.07 -11.25
C LYS A 431 -15.63 -31.64 -12.20
N ASN A 432 -15.75 -30.45 -12.84
CA ASN A 432 -14.76 -29.92 -13.77
C ASN A 432 -13.75 -29.03 -13.03
N PRO A 433 -12.48 -29.47 -12.79
CA PRO A 433 -11.54 -28.73 -11.97
C PRO A 433 -11.14 -27.38 -12.57
N GLY A 434 -11.02 -27.28 -13.89
CA GLY A 434 -10.67 -26.04 -14.58
C GLY A 434 -11.76 -24.98 -14.40
N ASN A 435 -13.02 -25.35 -14.53
CA ASN A 435 -14.15 -24.44 -14.35
C ASN A 435 -14.32 -24.04 -12.87
N ILE A 436 -14.10 -24.98 -11.94
CA ILE A 436 -14.15 -24.66 -10.49
C ILE A 436 -13.16 -23.53 -10.18
N VAL A 437 -11.89 -23.69 -10.58
CA VAL A 437 -10.86 -22.67 -10.32
C VAL A 437 -11.19 -21.35 -11.05
N SER A 438 -11.54 -21.42 -12.34
CA SER A 438 -11.82 -20.22 -13.14
C SER A 438 -12.99 -19.41 -12.59
N TYR A 439 -14.09 -20.05 -12.26
CA TYR A 439 -15.27 -19.34 -11.73
C TYR A 439 -15.04 -18.84 -10.30
N THR A 440 -14.30 -19.57 -9.47
CA THR A 440 -13.93 -19.09 -8.13
C THR A 440 -13.06 -17.83 -8.22
N LEU A 441 -12.04 -17.83 -9.09
CA LEU A 441 -11.20 -16.63 -9.30
C LEU A 441 -12.01 -15.46 -9.88
N ALA A 442 -12.90 -15.72 -10.85
CA ALA A 442 -13.77 -14.68 -11.40
C ALA A 442 -14.71 -14.09 -10.34
N THR A 443 -15.27 -14.93 -9.46
CA THR A 443 -16.10 -14.46 -8.34
C THR A 443 -15.31 -13.60 -7.36
N ILE A 444 -14.08 -13.99 -7.03
CA ILE A 444 -13.19 -13.18 -6.17
C ILE A 444 -12.91 -11.82 -6.83
N VAL A 445 -12.60 -11.79 -8.12
CA VAL A 445 -12.43 -10.53 -8.87
C VAL A 445 -13.69 -9.66 -8.79
N GLY A 446 -14.87 -10.26 -9.03
CA GLY A 446 -16.14 -9.55 -8.91
C GLY A 446 -16.39 -8.98 -7.50
N LEU A 447 -16.00 -9.71 -6.45
CA LEU A 447 -16.08 -9.21 -5.07
C LEU A 447 -15.18 -8.00 -4.84
N PHE A 448 -13.92 -8.01 -5.32
CA PHE A 448 -13.03 -6.85 -5.19
C PHE A 448 -13.59 -5.64 -5.95
N LEU A 449 -14.10 -5.85 -7.18
CA LEU A 449 -14.73 -4.77 -7.95
C LEU A 449 -15.97 -4.19 -7.23
N MET A 450 -16.78 -5.05 -6.59
CA MET A 450 -17.92 -4.61 -5.79
C MET A 450 -17.49 -3.83 -4.54
N LEU A 451 -16.42 -4.28 -3.88
CA LEU A 451 -15.86 -3.59 -2.72
C LEU A 451 -15.36 -2.19 -3.10
N ASP A 452 -14.53 -2.09 -4.13
CA ASP A 452 -13.88 -0.83 -4.52
C ASP A 452 -14.83 0.19 -5.15
N SER A 453 -15.82 -0.30 -5.91
CA SER A 453 -16.77 0.58 -6.61
C SER A 453 -17.93 1.05 -5.74
N SER A 454 -18.34 0.26 -4.74
CA SER A 454 -19.69 0.46 -4.16
C SER A 454 -19.77 0.29 -2.64
N LEU A 455 -18.91 -0.52 -2.02
CA LEU A 455 -19.01 -0.79 -0.59
C LEU A 455 -18.04 0.02 0.26
N GLN A 456 -16.78 0.12 -0.18
CA GLN A 456 -15.77 0.89 0.56
C GLN A 456 -15.97 2.41 0.48
N PRO A 457 -16.30 3.02 -0.69
CA PRO A 457 -16.43 4.47 -0.77
C PRO A 457 -17.41 5.07 0.22
N PRO A 458 -18.69 4.66 0.32
CA PRO A 458 -19.62 5.26 1.26
C PRO A 458 -19.17 5.09 2.72
N VAL A 459 -18.58 3.92 3.07
CA VAL A 459 -18.12 3.65 4.44
C VAL A 459 -16.88 4.48 4.80
N LEU A 460 -15.89 4.54 3.93
CA LEU A 460 -14.62 5.20 4.22
C LEU A 460 -14.73 6.72 4.14
N ASN A 461 -15.63 7.25 3.30
CA ASN A 461 -15.88 8.68 3.19
C ASN A 461 -16.57 9.28 4.43
N THR A 462 -17.10 8.45 5.35
CA THR A 462 -17.55 8.93 6.66
C THR A 462 -16.40 9.32 7.60
N LYS A 463 -15.17 8.95 7.24
CA LYS A 463 -13.96 9.13 8.08
C LYS A 463 -13.04 10.24 7.59
N THR A 464 -13.38 10.93 6.51
CA THR A 464 -12.54 11.99 5.93
C THR A 464 -12.71 13.33 6.62
N ASP A 465 -11.69 14.18 6.58
CA ASP A 465 -11.75 15.59 7.00
C ASP A 465 -12.15 16.53 5.85
N LYS A 466 -12.35 16.03 4.64
CA LYS A 466 -12.66 16.83 3.44
C LYS A 466 -13.84 17.79 3.66
N HIS A 467 -14.86 17.36 4.38
CA HIS A 467 -16.03 18.17 4.70
C HIS A 467 -15.75 19.30 5.68
N LEU A 468 -14.66 19.23 6.46
CA LEU A 468 -14.27 20.28 7.41
C LEU A 468 -13.58 21.47 6.72
N ALA A 469 -12.85 21.23 5.65
CA ALA A 469 -12.06 22.27 4.96
C ALA A 469 -12.92 23.47 4.54
N PRO A 470 -14.06 23.33 3.81
CA PRO A 470 -14.89 24.47 3.45
C PRO A 470 -15.54 25.16 4.65
N VAL A 471 -15.77 24.44 5.75
CA VAL A 471 -16.29 25.04 7.00
C VAL A 471 -15.23 25.92 7.64
N ILE A 472 -13.98 25.49 7.65
CA ILE A 472 -12.85 26.24 8.19
C ILE A 472 -12.58 27.49 7.34
N GLU A 473 -12.53 27.36 6.02
CA GLU A 473 -12.35 28.50 5.09
C GLU A 473 -13.45 29.58 5.26
N LYS A 474 -14.67 29.16 5.56
CA LYS A 474 -15.77 30.10 5.81
C LYS A 474 -15.69 30.78 7.19
N LYS A 475 -15.14 30.10 8.20
CA LYS A 475 -15.11 30.60 9.59
C LYS A 475 -13.86 31.40 9.91
N PHE A 476 -12.73 31.09 9.27
CA PHE A 476 -11.42 31.60 9.64
C PHE A 476 -10.63 32.04 8.42
N ASP A 477 -9.76 33.02 8.61
CA ASP A 477 -8.73 33.38 7.64
C ASP A 477 -7.64 32.29 7.64
N THR A 478 -7.60 31.49 6.60
CA THR A 478 -6.65 30.37 6.49
C THR A 478 -5.20 30.81 6.32
N SER A 479 -4.93 32.08 5.98
CA SER A 479 -3.56 32.62 5.96
C SER A 479 -2.96 32.80 7.35
N LYS A 480 -3.81 32.80 8.40
CA LYS A 480 -3.46 32.92 9.82
C LYS A 480 -3.90 31.69 10.62
N LEU A 481 -3.86 30.51 9.99
CA LEU A 481 -4.20 29.24 10.62
C LEU A 481 -2.91 28.50 11.01
N TYR A 482 -2.81 28.18 12.28
CA TYR A 482 -1.64 27.52 12.86
C TYR A 482 -2.06 26.24 13.57
N SER A 483 -1.14 25.27 13.64
CA SER A 483 -1.34 24.04 14.39
C SER A 483 -0.21 23.78 15.37
N TYR A 484 -0.53 23.05 16.42
CA TYR A 484 0.42 22.48 17.35
C TYR A 484 0.00 21.05 17.72
N MET A 485 0.97 20.14 17.77
CA MET A 485 0.82 18.80 18.31
C MET A 485 2.05 18.47 19.15
N SER A 486 1.86 17.86 20.31
CA SER A 486 2.95 17.46 21.22
C SER A 486 3.80 16.30 20.68
N VAL A 487 3.26 15.55 19.71
CA VAL A 487 3.94 14.42 19.06
C VAL A 487 4.71 14.92 17.85
N ASP A 488 6.04 14.80 17.92
CA ASP A 488 6.94 15.16 16.83
C ASP A 488 6.54 14.51 15.49
N MET A 489 6.68 15.28 14.41
CA MET A 489 6.37 14.88 13.02
C MET A 489 4.90 14.46 12.79
N LEU A 490 3.99 14.73 13.71
CA LEU A 490 2.57 14.56 13.53
C LEU A 490 1.92 15.91 13.22
N HIS A 491 1.18 15.98 12.12
CA HIS A 491 0.44 17.16 11.67
C HIS A 491 -0.98 16.77 11.28
N PHE A 492 -1.85 17.73 11.08
CA PHE A 492 -3.18 17.53 10.50
C PHE A 492 -3.10 17.37 8.97
N PHE A 493 -2.39 16.31 8.51
CA PHE A 493 -2.07 16.10 7.10
C PHE A 493 -3.29 16.10 6.19
N SER A 494 -4.37 15.43 6.61
CA SER A 494 -5.60 15.33 5.81
C SER A 494 -6.21 16.70 5.61
N LEU A 495 -6.42 17.42 6.70
CA LEU A 495 -7.02 18.74 6.65
C LEU A 495 -6.12 19.76 5.95
N ASN A 496 -4.81 19.69 6.18
CA ASN A 496 -3.85 20.57 5.52
C ASN A 496 -3.81 20.37 4.00
N PHE A 497 -3.92 19.11 3.53
CA PHE A 497 -4.04 18.82 2.10
C PHE A 497 -5.29 19.49 1.49
N TYR A 498 -6.46 19.33 2.12
CA TYR A 498 -7.72 19.91 1.63
C TYR A 498 -7.77 21.44 1.74
N LEU A 499 -6.97 22.04 2.61
CA LEU A 499 -6.79 23.49 2.72
C LEU A 499 -5.66 24.05 1.83
N GLY A 500 -4.99 23.20 1.01
CA GLY A 500 -3.94 23.64 0.09
C GLY A 500 -2.65 24.03 0.80
N ASP A 501 -2.23 23.24 1.80
CA ASP A 501 -0.99 23.43 2.59
C ASP A 501 -0.87 24.78 3.30
N LYS A 502 -2.01 25.30 3.79
CA LYS A 502 -2.07 26.60 4.45
C LYS A 502 -1.86 26.58 5.97
N ILE A 503 -1.92 25.39 6.61
CA ILE A 503 -1.72 25.27 8.05
C ILE A 503 -0.24 25.37 8.37
N GLN A 504 0.14 26.40 9.15
CA GLN A 504 1.52 26.61 9.58
C GLN A 504 1.77 26.02 10.97
N GLN A 505 3.02 25.71 11.30
CA GLN A 505 3.40 25.23 12.62
C GLN A 505 3.61 26.41 13.57
N PHE A 506 2.83 26.45 14.68
CA PHE A 506 2.86 27.55 15.62
C PHE A 506 4.24 27.75 16.26
N ASP A 507 4.88 26.68 16.67
CA ASP A 507 6.20 26.68 17.34
C ASP A 507 7.35 27.09 16.43
N LYS A 508 7.23 26.90 15.10
CA LYS A 508 8.23 27.36 14.13
C LYS A 508 8.06 28.84 13.76
N VAL A 509 6.82 29.31 13.67
CA VAL A 509 6.54 30.68 13.19
C VAL A 509 6.47 31.68 14.34
N LEU A 510 6.00 31.29 15.52
CA LEU A 510 5.73 32.16 16.68
C LEU A 510 4.92 33.41 16.29
N PRO A 511 3.72 33.27 15.73
CA PRO A 511 2.95 34.34 15.09
C PRO A 511 2.45 35.38 16.08
N GLN A 512 2.07 36.59 15.58
CA GLN A 512 1.54 37.68 16.41
C GLN A 512 0.07 37.48 16.78
N ASP A 513 -0.74 37.04 15.82
CA ASP A 513 -2.17 36.78 15.96
C ASP A 513 -2.61 35.67 14.99
N GLY A 514 -3.79 35.10 15.23
CA GLY A 514 -4.36 34.09 14.36
C GLY A 514 -5.30 33.12 15.06
N VAL A 515 -5.45 31.94 14.47
CA VAL A 515 -6.21 30.82 15.01
C VAL A 515 -5.31 29.61 15.15
N LEU A 516 -5.24 29.08 16.36
CA LEU A 516 -4.52 27.84 16.68
C LEU A 516 -5.49 26.67 16.64
N MET A 517 -5.16 25.65 15.89
CA MET A 517 -5.80 24.34 15.88
C MET A 517 -4.94 23.36 16.68
N ILE A 518 -5.50 22.80 17.74
CA ILE A 518 -4.75 21.97 18.69
C ILE A 518 -5.62 20.84 19.25
N PRO A 519 -5.12 19.61 19.42
CA PRO A 519 -5.75 18.60 20.25
C PRO A 519 -6.00 19.13 21.66
N GLU A 520 -7.20 18.94 22.20
CA GLU A 520 -7.52 19.41 23.57
C GLU A 520 -6.59 18.80 24.62
N GLU A 521 -6.08 17.61 24.39
CA GLU A 521 -5.14 16.89 25.26
C GLU A 521 -3.74 17.53 25.26
N ASP A 522 -3.34 18.23 24.20
CA ASP A 522 -2.06 18.88 24.05
C ASP A 522 -2.07 20.34 24.58
N MET A 523 -3.28 20.89 24.85
CA MET A 523 -3.42 22.28 25.32
C MET A 523 -2.68 22.58 26.62
N PRO A 524 -2.63 21.69 27.64
CA PRO A 524 -1.86 21.95 28.85
C PRO A 524 -0.35 22.10 28.58
N ASP A 525 0.27 21.18 27.79
CA ASP A 525 1.67 21.25 27.39
C ASP A 525 1.97 22.52 26.58
N PHE A 526 1.06 22.87 25.69
CA PHE A 526 1.17 24.08 24.89
C PHE A 526 1.13 25.35 25.75
N LEU A 527 0.22 25.44 26.72
CA LEU A 527 0.12 26.58 27.64
C LEU A 527 1.32 26.69 28.58
N GLU A 528 1.91 25.58 28.98
CA GLU A 528 3.17 25.60 29.75
C GLU A 528 4.30 26.28 28.96
N LYS A 529 4.38 26.01 27.66
CA LYS A 529 5.42 26.56 26.76
C LYS A 529 5.12 28.01 26.32
N PHE A 530 3.90 28.32 25.98
CA PHE A 530 3.54 29.58 25.29
C PHE A 530 2.52 30.44 26.02
N GLY A 531 1.88 29.95 27.09
CA GLY A 531 0.77 30.63 27.76
C GLY A 531 1.14 31.97 28.40
N LYS A 532 2.42 32.23 28.68
CA LYS A 532 2.88 33.52 29.23
C LYS A 532 2.94 34.62 28.19
N ASP A 533 3.18 34.25 26.92
CA ASP A 533 3.43 35.20 25.84
C ASP A 533 2.19 35.48 25.00
N TYR A 534 1.12 34.71 25.18
CA TYR A 534 -0.10 34.80 24.36
C TYR A 534 -1.37 34.71 25.20
N THR A 535 -2.43 35.34 24.70
CA THR A 535 -3.81 35.17 25.19
C THR A 535 -4.58 34.28 24.21
N PHE A 536 -5.41 33.34 24.73
CA PHE A 536 -6.16 32.38 23.94
C PHE A 536 -7.64 32.42 24.28
N GLN A 537 -8.50 32.41 23.25
CA GLN A 537 -9.96 32.30 23.40
C GLN A 537 -10.47 31.17 22.51
N LYS A 538 -11.09 30.14 23.10
CA LYS A 538 -11.73 29.06 22.33
C LYS A 538 -12.90 29.63 21.53
N VAL A 539 -12.87 29.35 20.19
CA VAL A 539 -13.89 29.85 19.25
C VAL A 539 -14.65 28.74 18.55
N TRP A 540 -14.10 27.56 18.49
CA TRP A 540 -14.73 26.37 17.88
C TRP A 540 -14.08 25.08 18.35
N GLU A 541 -14.78 23.94 18.14
CA GLU A 541 -14.22 22.60 18.32
C GLU A 541 -14.80 21.63 17.32
N VAL A 542 -14.02 20.59 16.97
CA VAL A 542 -14.46 19.42 16.23
C VAL A 542 -14.27 18.17 17.06
N ARG A 543 -15.14 17.18 16.88
CA ARG A 543 -15.14 15.95 17.69
C ARG A 543 -13.86 15.12 17.47
N LYS A 544 -13.35 15.07 16.24
CA LYS A 544 -12.16 14.33 15.82
C LYS A 544 -11.71 14.77 14.43
N THR A 545 -10.47 14.44 14.08
CA THR A 545 -9.91 14.50 12.72
C THR A 545 -9.38 13.12 12.32
N VAL A 546 -8.88 12.98 11.10
CA VAL A 546 -8.22 11.75 10.61
C VAL A 546 -6.99 11.40 11.46
N GLU A 547 -6.23 12.39 11.88
CA GLU A 547 -5.01 12.21 12.67
C GLU A 547 -5.30 12.07 14.17
N TRP A 548 -6.35 12.74 14.67
CA TRP A 548 -6.66 12.78 16.09
C TRP A 548 -8.08 12.32 16.39
N HIS A 549 -8.22 11.28 17.20
CA HIS A 549 -9.49 10.61 17.43
C HIS A 549 -10.32 11.21 18.58
N ASN A 550 -9.81 12.25 19.24
CA ASN A 550 -10.48 13.02 20.29
C ASN A 550 -10.69 14.46 19.82
N LYS A 551 -11.22 15.30 20.71
CA LYS A 551 -11.57 16.68 20.40
C LYS A 551 -10.38 17.51 19.97
N VAL A 552 -10.56 18.32 18.93
CA VAL A 552 -9.61 19.33 18.45
C VAL A 552 -10.25 20.69 18.61
N GLY A 553 -9.61 21.56 19.38
CA GLY A 553 -10.03 22.92 19.65
C GLY A 553 -9.43 23.92 18.66
N PHE A 554 -10.20 24.98 18.38
CA PHE A 554 -9.76 26.15 17.63
C PHE A 554 -9.77 27.35 18.57
N TYR A 555 -8.60 27.98 18.74
CA TYR A 555 -8.38 29.08 19.67
C TYR A 555 -7.90 30.30 18.92
N ARG A 556 -8.64 31.41 19.01
CA ARG A 556 -8.13 32.71 18.58
C ARG A 556 -7.07 33.15 19.58
N PHE A 557 -5.91 33.62 19.10
CA PHE A 557 -4.84 34.08 19.95
C PHE A 557 -4.27 35.42 19.51
N VAL A 558 -3.67 36.13 20.45
CA VAL A 558 -2.92 37.38 20.23
C VAL A 558 -1.69 37.35 21.17
N LYS A 559 -0.55 37.78 20.67
CA LYS A 559 0.68 37.89 21.46
C LYS A 559 0.56 39.04 22.48
N THR A 560 0.88 38.81 23.74
CA THR A 560 0.64 39.74 24.86
C THR A 560 1.41 41.06 24.68
N SER A 561 2.59 41.06 24.07
CA SER A 561 3.35 42.28 23.76
C SER A 561 2.70 43.18 22.69
N ALA A 562 1.81 42.65 21.84
CA ALA A 562 1.06 43.45 20.87
C ALA A 562 -0.14 44.19 21.50
N ASN A 563 -0.70 43.70 22.63
CA ASN A 563 -1.77 44.35 23.34
C ASN A 563 -1.38 45.68 24.04
N ILE A 564 -0.08 45.86 24.33
CA ILE A 564 0.42 47.11 24.94
C ILE A 564 0.45 48.25 23.92
N ALA A 565 0.57 47.94 22.62
CA ALA A 565 0.61 48.95 21.54
C ALA A 565 -0.77 49.37 21.02
N LEU A 566 -1.83 48.58 21.25
CA LEU A 566 -3.20 48.89 20.84
C LEU A 566 -3.99 49.71 21.89
N ASN A 567 -3.50 49.79 23.14
CA ASN A 567 -4.07 50.54 24.23
C ASN A 567 -3.28 51.82 24.56
N LYS A 568 -2.38 52.26 23.72
CA LYS A 568 -1.76 53.58 23.71
C LYS A 568 -2.12 54.31 22.40
#